data_5c4f0500018c9956a10080dd6c2464da
#
_entry.id   5c4f0500018c9956a10080dd6c2464da
#
_cell.length_a   1.000
_cell.length_b   1.000
_cell.length_c   1.000
_cell.angle_alpha   90.00
_cell.angle_beta   90.00
_cell.angle_gamma   90.00
#
_symmetry.space_group_name_H-M   'P 1'
#
loop_
_entity.id
_entity.type
_entity.pdbx_description
1 polymer ?
#
loop_
_entity_poly.entity_id
_entity_poly.type
_entity_poly.pdbx_seq_one_letter_code
_entity_poly.pdbx_strand_id
1 'polypeptide(L)'
;MAMNLQGSWVAMPIPFTAKGEIDFDGFKVLIDRQIRYGTNQLFVLGSAAEVTLLSLEEKKAIVRETIKYVNHRIPVFFSAASATTEGEVEFARFLEDEGADGVIFTIPRYVLIPQEDAFIHLDTCMGSTTLPCGIYNNPSRLGVQVEPETIQRLAAKHKNFVVDKEATGSVYQLVQVQRLTEGKVKIMCCDSPWYSIVLPTLAVGGTGLANIGGNIIPEEVARYARPWTSTDIMNEGRAEYFKYFPLLMELYEVSNPVVIKAALNLLGLPGGHVRRPYQDYDGEPLKKLEKVMKDLGVLDKYGV
;
A
#
# COMPACT_ATOMS: atom_id res chain seq x y z
N MET A 1 15.36 11.87 13.54
CA MET A 1 15.35 10.43 13.89
C MET A 1 15.22 9.63 12.60
N ALA A 2 15.84 8.44 12.50
CA ALA A 2 15.61 7.59 11.34
C ALA A 2 14.13 7.16 11.30
N MET A 3 13.50 7.21 10.13
CA MET A 3 12.11 6.82 9.93
C MET A 3 11.95 5.32 10.23
N ASN A 4 10.93 4.96 11.00
CA ASN A 4 10.65 3.56 11.30
C ASN A 4 9.86 2.92 10.13
N LEU A 5 10.57 2.21 9.27
CA LEU A 5 10.00 1.51 8.11
C LEU A 5 9.58 0.09 8.47
N GLN A 6 8.71 -0.07 9.47
CA GLN A 6 8.26 -1.37 9.97
C GLN A 6 6.75 -1.42 10.16
N GLY A 7 6.21 -2.63 10.25
CA GLY A 7 4.83 -2.87 10.62
C GLY A 7 3.81 -2.66 9.49
N SER A 8 2.66 -2.12 9.84
CA SER A 8 1.53 -1.94 8.93
C SER A 8 1.59 -0.60 8.21
N TRP A 9 1.67 -0.64 6.87
CA TRP A 9 1.49 0.50 5.97
C TRP A 9 0.15 0.33 5.26
N VAL A 10 -0.84 1.12 5.65
CA VAL A 10 -2.18 0.96 5.09
C VAL A 10 -2.34 1.77 3.81
N ALA A 11 -2.65 1.07 2.73
CA ALA A 11 -3.00 1.68 1.45
C ALA A 11 -4.43 2.26 1.55
N MET A 12 -4.51 3.59 1.63
CA MET A 12 -5.75 4.30 1.87
C MET A 12 -6.66 4.36 0.63
N PRO A 13 -7.94 3.96 0.74
CA PRO A 13 -8.92 4.29 -0.28
C PRO A 13 -9.30 5.77 -0.21
N ILE A 14 -9.67 6.34 -1.35
CA ILE A 14 -10.27 7.67 -1.41
C ILE A 14 -11.79 7.49 -1.54
N PRO A 15 -12.59 7.90 -0.56
CA PRO A 15 -14.03 7.83 -0.68
C PRO A 15 -14.53 8.84 -1.73
N PHE A 16 -15.49 8.40 -2.56
CA PHE A 16 -16.16 9.27 -3.52
C PHE A 16 -17.65 9.36 -3.20
N THR A 17 -18.23 10.53 -3.44
CA THR A 17 -19.68 10.71 -3.44
C THR A 17 -20.33 9.95 -4.60
N ALA A 18 -21.65 9.79 -4.58
CA ALA A 18 -22.40 9.21 -5.69
C ALA A 18 -22.23 9.97 -7.03
N LYS A 19 -21.77 11.23 -6.96
CA LYS A 19 -21.44 12.04 -8.16
C LYS A 19 -19.99 11.85 -8.62
N GLY A 20 -19.18 11.04 -7.91
CA GLY A 20 -17.77 10.81 -8.20
C GLY A 20 -16.83 11.92 -7.70
N GLU A 21 -17.31 12.82 -6.86
CA GLU A 21 -16.49 13.85 -6.20
C GLU A 21 -15.73 13.25 -5.02
N ILE A 22 -14.56 13.78 -4.68
CA ILE A 22 -13.79 13.31 -3.52
C ILE A 22 -14.47 13.76 -2.25
N ASP A 23 -14.75 12.82 -1.35
CA ASP A 23 -15.24 13.10 0.01
C ASP A 23 -14.05 13.26 0.96
N PHE A 24 -13.53 14.49 1.05
CA PHE A 24 -12.41 14.80 1.93
C PHE A 24 -12.74 14.63 3.42
N ASP A 25 -13.98 14.88 3.82
CA ASP A 25 -14.37 14.73 5.24
C ASP A 25 -14.47 13.26 5.61
N GLY A 26 -15.03 12.44 4.76
CA GLY A 26 -14.96 10.98 4.90
C GLY A 26 -13.52 10.46 4.91
N PHE A 27 -12.64 11.01 4.06
CA PHE A 27 -11.24 10.61 4.05
C PHE A 27 -10.52 10.93 5.35
N LYS A 28 -10.80 12.09 5.99
CA LYS A 28 -10.27 12.43 7.32
C LYS A 28 -10.70 11.43 8.39
N VAL A 29 -11.95 10.96 8.36
CA VAL A 29 -12.43 9.92 9.28
C VAL A 29 -11.60 8.62 9.12
N LEU A 30 -11.30 8.22 7.88
CA LEU A 30 -10.48 7.04 7.61
C LEU A 30 -9.02 7.23 8.09
N ILE A 31 -8.44 8.43 7.94
CA ILE A 31 -7.11 8.76 8.46
C ILE A 31 -7.09 8.64 9.99
N ASP A 32 -8.04 9.28 10.69
CA ASP A 32 -8.10 9.24 12.15
C ASP A 32 -8.29 7.82 12.68
N ARG A 33 -9.05 7.00 11.96
CA ARG A 33 -9.19 5.58 12.27
C ARG A 33 -7.82 4.88 12.25
N GLN A 34 -7.00 5.07 11.23
CA GLN A 34 -5.69 4.44 11.14
C GLN A 34 -4.76 4.88 12.27
N ILE A 35 -4.76 6.18 12.58
CA ILE A 35 -3.95 6.73 13.69
C ILE A 35 -4.41 6.14 15.02
N ARG A 36 -5.72 6.10 15.27
CA ARG A 36 -6.32 5.56 16.50
C ARG A 36 -5.93 4.10 16.76
N TYR A 37 -5.87 3.28 15.72
CA TYR A 37 -5.62 1.84 15.83
C TYR A 37 -4.15 1.44 15.67
N GLY A 38 -3.23 2.42 15.61
CA GLY A 38 -1.79 2.15 15.67
C GLY A 38 -1.17 1.68 14.36
N THR A 39 -1.77 2.03 13.22
CA THR A 39 -1.11 1.89 11.92
C THR A 39 0.22 2.62 11.93
N ASN A 40 1.27 2.02 11.36
CA ASN A 40 2.62 2.59 11.41
C ASN A 40 2.83 3.68 10.36
N GLN A 41 2.22 3.56 9.19
CA GLN A 41 2.30 4.54 8.10
C GLN A 41 1.07 4.50 7.21
N LEU A 42 0.76 5.63 6.57
CA LEU A 42 -0.23 5.71 5.50
C LEU A 42 0.46 5.64 4.14
N PHE A 43 -0.10 4.87 3.23
CA PHE A 43 0.26 4.87 1.82
C PHE A 43 -0.91 5.41 1.00
N VAL A 44 -0.73 6.59 0.42
CA VAL A 44 -1.77 7.32 -0.32
C VAL A 44 -1.45 7.35 -1.81
N LEU A 45 -2.46 7.51 -2.66
CA LEU A 45 -2.35 7.48 -4.12
C LEU A 45 -1.84 6.16 -4.70
N GLY A 46 -1.98 5.05 -3.96
CA GLY A 46 -1.79 3.70 -4.50
C GLY A 46 -3.00 3.19 -5.28
N SER A 47 -3.00 1.89 -5.59
CA SER A 47 -4.13 1.23 -6.28
C SER A 47 -5.43 1.31 -5.48
N ALA A 48 -5.37 1.31 -4.15
CA ALA A 48 -6.54 1.49 -3.28
C ALA A 48 -7.19 2.87 -3.43
N ALA A 49 -6.44 3.88 -3.85
CA ALA A 49 -6.93 5.23 -4.11
C ALA A 49 -7.49 5.43 -5.53
N GLU A 50 -7.60 4.36 -6.33
CA GLU A 50 -8.00 4.46 -7.75
C GLU A 50 -7.14 5.47 -8.53
N VAL A 51 -5.84 5.53 -8.23
CA VAL A 51 -4.90 6.59 -8.66
C VAL A 51 -4.90 6.89 -10.16
N THR A 52 -5.24 5.90 -10.99
CA THR A 52 -5.31 6.06 -12.45
C THR A 52 -6.60 6.68 -12.94
N LEU A 53 -7.60 6.77 -12.08
CA LEU A 53 -8.89 7.40 -12.35
C LEU A 53 -8.95 8.83 -11.78
N LEU A 54 -7.85 9.29 -11.17
CA LEU A 54 -7.72 10.65 -10.64
C LEU A 54 -7.03 11.55 -11.67
N SER A 55 -7.54 12.76 -11.84
CA SER A 55 -6.81 13.82 -12.54
C SER A 55 -5.58 14.28 -11.76
N LEU A 56 -4.65 14.97 -12.40
CA LEU A 56 -3.47 15.50 -11.73
C LEU A 56 -3.85 16.49 -10.62
N GLU A 57 -4.85 17.33 -10.84
CA GLU A 57 -5.31 18.31 -9.85
C GLU A 57 -5.97 17.62 -8.65
N GLU A 58 -6.72 16.54 -8.86
CA GLU A 58 -7.25 15.74 -7.76
C GLU A 58 -6.13 15.07 -6.95
N LYS A 59 -5.11 14.52 -7.60
CA LYS A 59 -3.94 13.96 -6.90
C LYS A 59 -3.26 15.02 -6.04
N LYS A 60 -3.01 16.21 -6.58
CA LYS A 60 -2.41 17.33 -5.85
C LYS A 60 -3.28 17.78 -4.66
N ALA A 61 -4.59 17.86 -4.85
CA ALA A 61 -5.53 18.21 -3.79
C ALA A 61 -5.50 17.16 -2.66
N ILE A 62 -5.51 15.86 -3.00
CA ILE A 62 -5.40 14.77 -2.03
C ILE A 62 -4.09 14.88 -1.22
N VAL A 63 -2.97 15.16 -1.89
CA VAL A 63 -1.66 15.34 -1.21
C VAL A 63 -1.74 16.47 -0.18
N ARG A 64 -2.17 17.66 -0.61
CA ARG A 64 -2.25 18.84 0.27
C ARG A 64 -3.17 18.63 1.46
N GLU A 65 -4.39 18.13 1.20
CA GLU A 65 -5.36 17.86 2.28
C GLU A 65 -4.85 16.76 3.22
N THR A 66 -4.18 15.72 2.71
CA THR A 66 -3.62 14.66 3.54
C THR A 66 -2.52 15.20 4.45
N ILE A 67 -1.52 15.88 3.91
CA ILE A 67 -0.37 16.42 4.68
C ILE A 67 -0.87 17.41 5.73
N LYS A 68 -1.73 18.34 5.33
CA LYS A 68 -2.33 19.32 6.23
C LYS A 68 -3.11 18.65 7.37
N TYR A 69 -3.93 17.65 7.06
CA TYR A 69 -4.79 17.01 8.06
C TYR A 69 -4.01 16.05 8.97
N VAL A 70 -3.11 15.26 8.40
CA VAL A 70 -2.26 14.34 9.19
C VAL A 70 -1.35 15.12 10.14
N ASN A 71 -0.82 16.25 9.73
CA ASN A 71 0.01 17.15 10.55
C ASN A 71 1.05 16.40 11.39
N HIS A 72 1.86 15.56 10.72
CA HIS A 72 2.95 14.76 11.31
C HIS A 72 2.53 13.75 12.41
N ARG A 73 1.23 13.46 12.59
CA ARG A 73 0.75 12.46 13.56
C ARG A 73 1.17 11.03 13.19
N ILE A 74 1.38 10.77 11.91
CA ILE A 74 1.82 9.49 11.34
C ILE A 74 2.55 9.77 10.02
N PRO A 75 3.62 9.04 9.68
CA PRO A 75 4.27 9.20 8.38
C PRO A 75 3.36 8.88 7.20
N VAL A 76 3.49 9.63 6.11
CA VAL A 76 2.70 9.43 4.89
C VAL A 76 3.62 9.29 3.67
N PHE A 77 3.53 8.14 3.01
CA PHE A 77 4.13 7.91 1.70
C PHE A 77 3.08 8.06 0.61
N PHE A 78 3.48 8.67 -0.50
CA PHE A 78 2.62 8.81 -1.67
C PHE A 78 3.19 8.06 -2.87
N SER A 79 2.31 7.55 -3.73
CA SER A 79 2.76 7.07 -5.04
C SER A 79 2.92 8.24 -6.01
N ALA A 80 4.05 8.25 -6.72
CA ALA A 80 4.29 9.18 -7.82
C ALA A 80 3.78 8.66 -9.18
N ALA A 81 3.07 7.53 -9.19
CA ALA A 81 2.67 6.82 -10.40
C ALA A 81 2.15 7.74 -11.53
N SER A 82 2.86 7.72 -12.65
CA SER A 82 2.57 8.45 -13.86
C SER A 82 2.71 7.55 -15.10
N ALA A 83 2.36 8.06 -16.27
CA ALA A 83 2.55 7.37 -17.55
C ALA A 83 3.98 7.53 -18.10
N THR A 84 4.74 8.50 -17.58
CA THR A 84 6.09 8.82 -18.07
C THR A 84 7.06 9.03 -16.91
N THR A 85 8.36 8.92 -17.20
CA THR A 85 9.44 9.22 -16.26
C THR A 85 9.36 10.67 -15.78
N GLU A 86 9.16 11.61 -16.71
CA GLU A 86 9.07 13.04 -16.42
C GLU A 86 7.90 13.34 -15.48
N GLY A 87 6.76 12.71 -15.70
CA GLY A 87 5.59 12.86 -14.84
C GLY A 87 5.81 12.33 -13.42
N GLU A 88 6.55 11.23 -13.23
CA GLU A 88 6.93 10.75 -11.90
C GLU A 88 7.93 11.70 -11.23
N VAL A 89 8.91 12.22 -11.98
CA VAL A 89 9.89 13.20 -11.50
C VAL A 89 9.22 14.50 -11.06
N GLU A 90 8.34 15.07 -11.88
CA GLU A 90 7.61 16.29 -11.53
C GLU A 90 6.73 16.10 -10.29
N PHE A 91 6.05 14.95 -10.20
CA PHE A 91 5.20 14.67 -9.05
C PHE A 91 6.01 14.39 -7.78
N ALA A 92 7.18 13.75 -7.88
CA ALA A 92 8.06 13.55 -6.74
C ALA A 92 8.59 14.88 -6.16
N ARG A 93 8.96 15.81 -7.02
CA ARG A 93 9.34 17.18 -6.61
C ARG A 93 8.19 17.92 -5.93
N PHE A 94 7.00 17.82 -6.52
CA PHE A 94 5.81 18.37 -5.89
C PHE A 94 5.55 17.77 -4.50
N LEU A 95 5.70 16.45 -4.32
CA LEU A 95 5.57 15.79 -3.01
C LEU A 95 6.60 16.32 -2.00
N GLU A 96 7.85 16.53 -2.44
CA GLU A 96 8.92 17.09 -1.60
C GLU A 96 8.61 18.53 -1.18
N ASP A 97 8.16 19.37 -2.11
CA ASP A 97 7.77 20.77 -1.86
C ASP A 97 6.59 20.88 -0.89
N GLU A 98 5.62 19.96 -0.95
CA GLU A 98 4.47 19.93 -0.05
C GLU A 98 4.81 19.30 1.33
N GLY A 99 6.00 18.69 1.49
CA GLY A 99 6.44 18.13 2.76
C GLY A 99 5.98 16.70 3.04
N ALA A 100 5.86 15.86 2.01
CA ALA A 100 5.63 14.44 2.17
C ALA A 100 6.77 13.75 2.92
N ASP A 101 6.48 12.64 3.63
CA ASP A 101 7.51 11.88 4.34
C ASP A 101 8.25 10.88 3.42
N GLY A 102 7.69 10.56 2.25
CA GLY A 102 8.33 9.71 1.27
C GLY A 102 7.50 9.45 0.01
N VAL A 103 8.14 8.82 -0.96
CA VAL A 103 7.58 8.57 -2.29
C VAL A 103 7.79 7.12 -2.74
N ILE A 104 6.79 6.53 -3.40
CA ILE A 104 6.89 5.22 -4.06
C ILE A 104 6.79 5.42 -5.57
N PHE A 105 7.83 4.98 -6.27
CA PHE A 105 7.90 4.96 -7.73
C PHE A 105 7.36 3.66 -8.30
N THR A 106 6.95 3.71 -9.57
CA THR A 106 6.44 2.54 -10.29
C THR A 106 7.10 2.44 -11.66
N ILE A 107 7.10 1.27 -12.26
CA ILE A 107 7.31 1.21 -13.71
C ILE A 107 6.02 1.72 -14.39
N PRO A 108 6.12 2.63 -15.38
CA PRO A 108 4.96 3.09 -16.12
C PRO A 108 4.18 1.91 -16.71
N ARG A 109 2.87 1.92 -16.51
CA ARG A 109 2.01 0.82 -16.95
C ARG A 109 1.93 0.73 -18.45
N TYR A 110 1.65 -0.48 -18.95
CA TYR A 110 1.46 -0.77 -20.37
C TYR A 110 2.76 -0.83 -21.20
N VAL A 111 3.85 -0.20 -20.76
CA VAL A 111 5.14 -0.31 -21.44
C VAL A 111 5.94 -1.48 -20.85
N LEU A 112 6.25 -2.45 -21.69
CA LEU A 112 6.98 -3.67 -21.31
C LEU A 112 8.48 -3.47 -21.55
N ILE A 113 9.10 -2.69 -20.69
CA ILE A 113 10.52 -2.30 -20.84
C ILE A 113 11.46 -3.37 -20.28
N PRO A 114 12.67 -3.51 -20.85
CA PRO A 114 13.72 -4.36 -20.33
C PRO A 114 14.30 -3.81 -19.02
N GLN A 115 15.06 -4.64 -18.29
CA GLN A 115 15.62 -4.30 -16.98
C GLN A 115 16.54 -3.07 -16.99
N GLU A 116 17.29 -2.85 -18.10
CA GLU A 116 18.15 -1.66 -18.21
C GLU A 116 17.32 -0.38 -18.31
N ASP A 117 16.23 -0.39 -19.07
CA ASP A 117 15.34 0.77 -19.16
C ASP A 117 14.60 0.99 -17.85
N ALA A 118 14.21 -0.09 -17.14
CA ALA A 118 13.61 -0.02 -15.80
C ALA A 118 14.61 0.59 -14.80
N PHE A 119 15.88 0.22 -14.88
CA PHE A 119 16.93 0.83 -14.07
C PHE A 119 17.07 2.34 -14.38
N ILE A 120 17.18 2.73 -15.64
CA ILE A 120 17.34 4.15 -16.06
C ILE A 120 16.14 4.98 -15.59
N HIS A 121 14.92 4.47 -15.75
CA HIS A 121 13.71 5.12 -15.28
C HIS A 121 13.74 5.37 -13.76
N LEU A 122 13.92 4.30 -12.98
CA LEU A 122 13.93 4.39 -11.51
C LEU A 122 15.12 5.19 -10.98
N ASP A 123 16.28 5.08 -11.60
CA ASP A 123 17.48 5.90 -11.31
C ASP A 123 17.20 7.39 -11.47
N THR A 124 16.55 7.77 -12.57
CA THR A 124 16.13 9.15 -12.84
C THR A 124 15.13 9.65 -11.81
N CYS A 125 14.12 8.83 -11.49
CA CYS A 125 13.09 9.16 -10.50
C CYS A 125 13.70 9.33 -9.09
N MET A 126 14.51 8.38 -8.62
CA MET A 126 15.15 8.43 -7.30
C MET A 126 16.14 9.58 -7.16
N GLY A 127 16.84 9.92 -8.27
CA GLY A 127 17.77 11.04 -8.32
C GLY A 127 17.11 12.43 -8.35
N SER A 128 15.79 12.50 -8.54
CA SER A 128 15.05 13.76 -8.67
C SER A 128 14.58 14.36 -7.34
N THR A 129 14.72 13.61 -6.23
CA THR A 129 14.22 14.00 -4.91
C THR A 129 15.17 13.54 -3.82
N THR A 130 15.13 14.22 -2.67
CA THR A 130 15.84 13.82 -1.44
C THR A 130 14.96 13.01 -0.48
N LEU A 131 13.67 12.88 -0.78
CA LEU A 131 12.74 12.09 0.03
C LEU A 131 13.19 10.63 0.15
N PRO A 132 12.97 9.99 1.30
CA PRO A 132 12.97 8.53 1.38
C PRO A 132 12.07 7.96 0.30
N CYS A 133 12.59 7.06 -0.53
CA CYS A 133 11.83 6.55 -1.65
C CYS A 133 11.83 5.03 -1.70
N GLY A 134 10.89 4.48 -2.44
CA GLY A 134 10.76 3.06 -2.69
C GLY A 134 10.24 2.77 -4.09
N ILE A 135 10.16 1.50 -4.40
CA ILE A 135 9.52 1.00 -5.60
C ILE A 135 8.28 0.19 -5.25
N TYR A 136 7.30 0.17 -6.15
CA TYR A 136 6.21 -0.80 -6.13
C TYR A 136 6.47 -1.87 -7.19
N ASN A 137 6.88 -3.05 -6.75
CA ASN A 137 7.22 -4.17 -7.63
C ASN A 137 6.02 -5.11 -7.78
N ASN A 138 5.19 -4.85 -8.77
CA ASN A 138 3.96 -5.62 -9.03
C ASN A 138 3.76 -5.89 -10.52
N PRO A 139 4.32 -6.98 -11.05
CA PRO A 139 4.21 -7.29 -12.48
C PRO A 139 2.77 -7.55 -12.94
N SER A 140 1.88 -8.03 -12.07
CA SER A 140 0.47 -8.25 -12.43
C SER A 140 -0.30 -6.95 -12.72
N ARG A 141 0.18 -5.81 -12.20
CA ARG A 141 -0.42 -4.48 -12.42
C ARG A 141 0.37 -3.62 -13.39
N LEU A 142 1.69 -3.77 -13.40
CA LEU A 142 2.61 -2.91 -14.13
C LEU A 142 3.14 -3.55 -15.41
N GLY A 143 3.03 -4.89 -15.54
CA GLY A 143 3.51 -5.66 -16.69
C GLY A 143 5.01 -5.98 -16.65
N VAL A 144 5.77 -5.34 -15.75
CA VAL A 144 7.22 -5.56 -15.59
C VAL A 144 7.53 -5.83 -14.12
N GLN A 145 8.35 -6.87 -13.88
CA GLN A 145 8.99 -7.11 -12.59
C GLN A 145 10.34 -6.38 -12.58
N VAL A 146 10.63 -5.68 -11.49
CA VAL A 146 12.00 -5.19 -11.23
C VAL A 146 12.78 -6.31 -10.58
N GLU A 147 13.80 -6.82 -11.26
CA GLU A 147 14.60 -7.96 -10.82
C GLU A 147 15.54 -7.61 -9.66
N PRO A 148 15.93 -8.59 -8.83
CA PRO A 148 16.77 -8.34 -7.66
C PRO A 148 18.10 -7.65 -7.96
N GLU A 149 18.72 -7.95 -9.11
CA GLU A 149 19.96 -7.33 -9.56
C GLU A 149 19.75 -5.84 -9.92
N THR A 150 18.62 -5.50 -10.50
CA THR A 150 18.23 -4.11 -10.78
C THR A 150 18.02 -3.36 -9.48
N ILE A 151 17.33 -3.97 -8.49
CA ILE A 151 17.13 -3.40 -7.15
C ILE A 151 18.49 -3.20 -6.45
N GLN A 152 19.40 -4.16 -6.55
CA GLN A 152 20.75 -4.03 -5.99
C GLN A 152 21.52 -2.84 -6.57
N ARG A 153 21.48 -2.65 -7.90
CA ARG A 153 22.13 -1.52 -8.59
C ARG A 153 21.58 -0.19 -8.11
N LEU A 154 20.24 -0.08 -7.97
CA LEU A 154 19.57 1.12 -7.45
C LEU A 154 19.97 1.38 -5.99
N ALA A 155 19.97 0.36 -5.14
CA ALA A 155 20.35 0.46 -3.73
C ALA A 155 21.82 0.86 -3.52
N ALA A 156 22.71 0.45 -4.42
CA ALA A 156 24.11 0.84 -4.40
C ALA A 156 24.30 2.32 -4.77
N LYS A 157 23.44 2.87 -5.63
CA LYS A 157 23.54 4.25 -6.14
C LYS A 157 22.77 5.27 -5.28
N HIS A 158 21.59 4.91 -4.77
CA HIS A 158 20.68 5.81 -4.10
C HIS A 158 20.55 5.52 -2.59
N LYS A 159 21.07 6.40 -1.76
CA LYS A 159 20.95 6.27 -0.29
C LYS A 159 19.53 6.52 0.22
N ASN A 160 18.72 7.25 -0.54
CA ASN A 160 17.31 7.49 -0.26
C ASN A 160 16.39 6.34 -0.72
N PHE A 161 16.90 5.32 -1.41
CA PHE A 161 16.13 4.12 -1.72
C PHE A 161 16.05 3.21 -0.50
N VAL A 162 14.91 3.22 0.20
CA VAL A 162 14.75 2.61 1.52
C VAL A 162 13.78 1.44 1.57
N VAL A 163 12.86 1.31 0.59
CA VAL A 163 11.82 0.28 0.62
C VAL A 163 11.50 -0.32 -0.74
N ASP A 164 11.34 -1.63 -0.76
CA ASP A 164 10.70 -2.39 -1.83
C ASP A 164 9.31 -2.82 -1.36
N LYS A 165 8.27 -2.21 -1.98
CA LYS A 165 6.88 -2.64 -1.80
C LYS A 165 6.61 -3.81 -2.74
N GLU A 166 6.83 -5.01 -2.21
CA GLU A 166 6.92 -6.25 -2.96
C GLU A 166 5.54 -6.91 -3.18
N ALA A 167 5.25 -7.26 -4.41
CA ALA A 167 4.02 -7.93 -4.83
C ALA A 167 4.20 -8.85 -6.05
N THR A 168 5.37 -9.48 -6.18
CA THR A 168 5.63 -10.44 -7.27
C THR A 168 5.06 -11.83 -7.00
N GLY A 169 4.80 -12.18 -5.74
CA GLY A 169 4.40 -13.53 -5.34
C GLY A 169 5.57 -14.53 -5.32
N SER A 170 6.81 -14.06 -5.43
CA SER A 170 8.01 -14.90 -5.55
C SER A 170 8.81 -14.89 -4.25
N VAL A 171 8.90 -16.06 -3.58
CA VAL A 171 9.81 -16.24 -2.44
C VAL A 171 11.26 -16.09 -2.86
N TYR A 172 11.61 -16.52 -4.09
CA TYR A 172 12.95 -16.33 -4.64
C TYR A 172 13.31 -14.82 -4.72
N GLN A 173 12.40 -13.99 -5.20
CA GLN A 173 12.58 -12.54 -5.25
C GLN A 173 12.89 -11.97 -3.85
N LEU A 174 12.09 -12.32 -2.84
CA LEU A 174 12.28 -11.88 -1.45
C LEU A 174 13.70 -12.22 -0.94
N VAL A 175 14.10 -13.48 -1.12
CA VAL A 175 15.41 -13.98 -0.67
C VAL A 175 16.55 -13.25 -1.39
N GLN A 176 16.43 -13.05 -2.71
CA GLN A 176 17.49 -12.40 -3.49
C GLN A 176 17.60 -10.90 -3.17
N VAL A 177 16.46 -10.20 -3.05
CA VAL A 177 16.48 -8.77 -2.65
C VAL A 177 17.12 -8.62 -1.28
N GLN A 178 16.71 -9.41 -0.29
CA GLN A 178 17.29 -9.37 1.06
C GLN A 178 18.82 -9.63 1.03
N ARG A 179 19.24 -10.64 0.27
CA ARG A 179 20.66 -11.01 0.16
C ARG A 179 21.49 -9.95 -0.56
N LEU A 180 21.02 -9.49 -1.73
CA LEU A 180 21.79 -8.59 -2.61
C LEU A 180 21.84 -7.16 -2.09
N THR A 181 20.83 -6.72 -1.33
CA THR A 181 20.82 -5.39 -0.71
C THR A 181 21.36 -5.39 0.72
N GLU A 182 21.73 -6.57 1.26
CA GLU A 182 22.18 -6.75 2.65
C GLU A 182 21.16 -6.14 3.66
N GLY A 183 19.87 -6.21 3.33
CA GLY A 183 18.80 -5.62 4.13
C GLY A 183 18.79 -4.08 4.20
N LYS A 184 19.54 -3.39 3.34
CA LYS A 184 19.52 -1.92 3.25
C LYS A 184 18.20 -1.41 2.73
N VAL A 185 17.63 -2.10 1.73
CA VAL A 185 16.26 -1.86 1.25
C VAL A 185 15.32 -2.73 2.06
N LYS A 186 14.33 -2.11 2.72
CA LYS A 186 13.35 -2.83 3.53
C LYS A 186 12.28 -3.44 2.65
N ILE A 187 11.98 -4.71 2.85
CA ILE A 187 10.93 -5.38 2.10
C ILE A 187 9.62 -5.26 2.88
N MET A 188 8.61 -4.66 2.24
CA MET A 188 7.24 -4.59 2.72
C MET A 188 6.31 -5.20 1.68
N CYS A 189 5.80 -6.39 1.94
CA CYS A 189 4.97 -7.07 0.95
C CYS A 189 3.51 -6.62 0.99
N CYS A 190 2.83 -6.82 -0.13
CA CYS A 190 1.37 -6.70 -0.18
C CYS A 190 0.71 -7.88 0.54
N ASP A 191 -0.45 -7.63 1.15
CA ASP A 191 -1.22 -8.61 1.91
C ASP A 191 -2.18 -9.46 1.06
N SER A 192 -2.09 -9.39 -0.28
CA SER A 192 -2.91 -10.21 -1.16
C SER A 192 -2.66 -11.71 -0.95
N PRO A 193 -3.70 -12.50 -0.60
CA PRO A 193 -3.56 -13.94 -0.44
C PRO A 193 -3.08 -14.65 -1.70
N TRP A 194 -3.38 -14.09 -2.88
CA TRP A 194 -2.97 -14.62 -4.18
C TRP A 194 -1.47 -14.60 -4.41
N TYR A 195 -0.74 -13.70 -3.74
CA TYR A 195 0.72 -13.70 -3.78
C TYR A 195 1.33 -14.66 -2.76
N SER A 196 0.64 -14.94 -1.64
CA SER A 196 1.05 -15.87 -0.59
C SER A 196 2.43 -15.57 0.02
N ILE A 197 2.85 -14.29 0.02
CA ILE A 197 4.19 -13.87 0.44
C ILE A 197 4.25 -13.20 1.82
N VAL A 198 3.12 -13.05 2.53
CA VAL A 198 3.11 -12.39 3.85
C VAL A 198 4.03 -13.10 4.83
N LEU A 199 3.79 -14.38 5.09
CA LEU A 199 4.60 -15.16 6.04
C LEU A 199 6.04 -15.36 5.55
N PRO A 200 6.29 -15.71 4.26
CA PRO A 200 7.64 -15.75 3.72
C PRO A 200 8.42 -14.44 3.85
N THR A 201 7.78 -13.28 3.62
CA THR A 201 8.43 -11.98 3.76
C THR A 201 8.93 -11.75 5.18
N LEU A 202 8.08 -11.99 6.19
CA LEU A 202 8.47 -11.83 7.59
C LEU A 202 9.55 -12.85 7.99
N ALA A 203 9.48 -14.07 7.45
CA ALA A 203 10.48 -15.13 7.71
C ALA A 203 11.87 -14.82 7.15
N VAL A 204 11.98 -14.13 6.01
CA VAL A 204 13.29 -13.74 5.44
C VAL A 204 13.81 -12.40 5.99
N GLY A 205 13.14 -11.82 6.99
CA GLY A 205 13.58 -10.56 7.61
C GLY A 205 12.94 -9.31 6.98
N GLY A 206 11.85 -9.47 6.22
CA GLY A 206 11.04 -8.34 5.79
C GLY A 206 10.47 -7.56 6.99
N THR A 207 10.21 -6.29 6.79
CA THR A 207 9.94 -5.37 7.91
C THR A 207 8.46 -5.08 8.15
N GLY A 208 7.57 -5.53 7.26
CA GLY A 208 6.14 -5.31 7.44
C GLY A 208 5.32 -5.53 6.18
N LEU A 209 4.14 -4.95 6.16
CA LEU A 209 3.14 -5.11 5.11
C LEU A 209 2.66 -3.77 4.58
N ALA A 210 2.67 -3.60 3.25
CA ALA A 210 1.94 -2.55 2.55
C ALA A 210 0.57 -3.11 2.14
N ASN A 211 -0.44 -2.91 2.95
CA ASN A 211 -1.66 -3.72 3.00
C ASN A 211 -2.94 -2.92 2.74
N ILE A 212 -4.03 -3.64 2.44
CA ILE A 212 -5.38 -3.09 2.42
C ILE A 212 -6.25 -3.59 3.57
N GLY A 213 -5.90 -4.74 4.16
CA GLY A 213 -6.64 -5.35 5.27
C GLY A 213 -6.76 -4.44 6.49
N GLY A 214 -5.74 -3.59 6.74
CA GLY A 214 -5.75 -2.60 7.81
C GLY A 214 -6.83 -1.53 7.70
N ASN A 215 -7.48 -1.37 6.54
CA ASN A 215 -8.67 -0.52 6.44
C ASN A 215 -9.85 -1.12 7.22
N ILE A 216 -9.91 -2.45 7.35
CA ILE A 216 -11.05 -3.16 7.93
C ILE A 216 -10.71 -3.68 9.33
N ILE A 217 -9.54 -4.30 9.51
CA ILE A 217 -9.05 -4.90 10.77
C ILE A 217 -7.70 -4.27 11.18
N PRO A 218 -7.67 -2.97 11.49
CA PRO A 218 -6.41 -2.23 11.66
C PRO A 218 -5.54 -2.77 12.80
N GLU A 219 -6.11 -3.13 13.94
CA GLU A 219 -5.34 -3.66 15.09
C GLU A 219 -4.70 -5.00 14.78
N GLU A 220 -5.45 -5.90 14.14
CA GLU A 220 -4.97 -7.24 13.80
C GLU A 220 -3.82 -7.15 12.80
N VAL A 221 -4.00 -6.32 11.77
CA VAL A 221 -2.93 -6.10 10.79
C VAL A 221 -1.72 -5.46 11.45
N ALA A 222 -1.90 -4.46 12.32
CA ALA A 222 -0.79 -3.86 13.06
C ALA A 222 -0.03 -4.90 13.90
N ARG A 223 -0.72 -5.91 14.46
CA ARG A 223 -0.09 -6.99 15.21
C ARG A 223 0.65 -7.98 14.32
N TYR A 224 -0.01 -8.55 13.29
CA TYR A 224 0.65 -9.57 12.47
C TYR A 224 1.65 -9.03 11.44
N ALA A 225 1.62 -7.71 11.16
CA ALA A 225 2.61 -7.06 10.30
C ALA A 225 3.94 -6.79 11.00
N ARG A 226 4.05 -7.02 12.30
CA ARG A 226 5.30 -6.79 13.04
C ARG A 226 6.41 -7.71 12.55
N PRO A 227 7.67 -7.21 12.43
CA PRO A 227 8.82 -8.07 12.17
C PRO A 227 8.95 -9.18 13.21
N TRP A 228 9.32 -10.38 12.78
CA TRP A 228 9.48 -11.53 13.67
C TRP A 228 10.81 -11.47 14.45
N THR A 229 10.80 -10.81 15.58
CA THR A 229 11.97 -10.65 16.46
C THR A 229 12.03 -11.68 17.57
N SER A 230 10.95 -12.46 17.78
CA SER A 230 10.89 -13.59 18.70
C SER A 230 9.93 -14.66 18.20
N THR A 231 10.05 -15.87 18.76
CA THR A 231 9.14 -17.00 18.46
C THR A 231 7.70 -16.68 18.84
N ASP A 232 7.48 -15.92 19.91
CA ASP A 232 6.14 -15.57 20.38
C ASP A 232 5.46 -14.63 19.38
N ILE A 233 6.15 -13.56 18.94
CA ILE A 233 5.64 -12.64 17.91
C ILE A 233 5.34 -13.38 16.60
N MET A 234 6.20 -14.32 16.21
CA MET A 234 5.99 -15.16 15.02
C MET A 234 4.73 -16.02 15.17
N ASN A 235 4.57 -16.71 16.29
CA ASN A 235 3.43 -17.60 16.52
C ASN A 235 2.11 -16.84 16.60
N GLU A 236 2.08 -15.73 17.35
CA GLU A 236 0.92 -14.86 17.45
C GLU A 236 0.53 -14.29 16.06
N GLY A 237 1.49 -13.69 15.38
CA GLY A 237 1.24 -13.07 14.06
C GLY A 237 0.76 -14.09 13.02
N ARG A 238 1.35 -15.31 13.03
CA ARG A 238 0.92 -16.39 12.12
C ARG A 238 -0.49 -16.87 12.44
N ALA A 239 -0.81 -17.07 13.72
CA ALA A 239 -2.14 -17.51 14.13
C ALA A 239 -3.20 -16.46 13.78
N GLU A 240 -2.91 -15.20 14.00
CA GLU A 240 -3.82 -14.10 13.68
C GLU A 240 -3.99 -13.92 12.16
N TYR A 241 -2.93 -13.99 11.38
CA TYR A 241 -3.00 -13.96 9.92
C TYR A 241 -3.91 -15.06 9.36
N PHE A 242 -3.76 -16.30 9.82
CA PHE A 242 -4.63 -17.41 9.39
C PHE A 242 -6.08 -17.27 9.86
N LYS A 243 -6.30 -16.71 11.04
CA LYS A 243 -7.66 -16.42 11.53
C LYS A 243 -8.41 -15.48 10.58
N TYR A 244 -7.75 -14.42 10.12
CA TYR A 244 -8.37 -13.42 9.24
C TYR A 244 -8.14 -13.67 7.74
N PHE A 245 -7.46 -14.77 7.39
CA PHE A 245 -7.24 -15.15 5.99
C PHE A 245 -8.53 -15.23 5.15
N PRO A 246 -9.67 -15.77 5.67
CA PRO A 246 -10.93 -15.75 4.93
C PRO A 246 -11.41 -14.33 4.56
N LEU A 247 -11.22 -13.36 5.46
CA LEU A 247 -11.53 -11.95 5.15
C LEU A 247 -10.62 -11.40 4.05
N LEU A 248 -9.31 -11.67 4.13
CA LEU A 248 -8.38 -11.24 3.09
C LEU A 248 -8.76 -11.84 1.71
N MET A 249 -9.20 -13.10 1.67
CA MET A 249 -9.71 -13.72 0.43
C MET A 249 -10.87 -12.92 -0.14
N GLU A 250 -11.85 -12.52 0.67
CA GLU A 250 -12.99 -11.72 0.23
C GLU A 250 -12.55 -10.31 -0.21
N LEU A 251 -11.67 -9.64 0.52
CA LEU A 251 -11.21 -8.29 0.19
C LEU A 251 -10.47 -8.22 -1.16
N TYR A 252 -9.94 -9.35 -1.64
CA TYR A 252 -9.26 -9.47 -2.92
C TYR A 252 -10.04 -10.26 -3.98
N GLU A 253 -11.32 -10.57 -3.75
CA GLU A 253 -12.17 -11.30 -4.71
C GLU A 253 -12.24 -10.58 -6.06
N VAL A 254 -12.31 -9.26 -6.02
CA VAL A 254 -12.15 -8.40 -7.19
C VAL A 254 -11.03 -7.37 -6.96
N SER A 255 -10.68 -6.63 -7.98
CA SER A 255 -9.62 -5.62 -7.88
C SER A 255 -9.92 -4.59 -6.79
N ASN A 256 -8.96 -4.36 -5.87
CA ASN A 256 -9.10 -3.25 -4.92
C ASN A 256 -9.20 -1.91 -5.68
N PRO A 257 -9.97 -0.92 -5.16
CA PRO A 257 -10.55 -0.85 -3.81
C PRO A 257 -12.01 -1.33 -3.70
N VAL A 258 -12.57 -1.98 -4.68
CA VAL A 258 -14.01 -2.25 -4.75
C VAL A 258 -14.54 -2.88 -3.46
N VAL A 259 -13.94 -4.00 -3.01
CA VAL A 259 -14.43 -4.71 -1.82
C VAL A 259 -14.09 -3.99 -0.53
N ILE A 260 -12.93 -3.33 -0.42
CA ILE A 260 -12.60 -2.58 0.81
C ILE A 260 -13.52 -1.39 1.04
N LYS A 261 -13.98 -0.71 -0.02
CA LYS A 261 -14.99 0.37 0.11
C LYS A 261 -16.33 -0.20 0.56
N ALA A 262 -16.77 -1.31 -0.01
CA ALA A 262 -17.98 -2.00 0.42
C ALA A 262 -17.88 -2.46 1.89
N ALA A 263 -16.76 -3.03 2.30
CA ALA A 263 -16.52 -3.44 3.68
C ALA A 263 -16.54 -2.25 4.66
N LEU A 264 -15.94 -1.12 4.28
CA LEU A 264 -16.03 0.12 5.07
C LEU A 264 -17.48 0.60 5.20
N ASN A 265 -18.26 0.57 4.11
CA ASN A 265 -19.68 0.94 4.13
C ASN A 265 -20.49 -0.01 5.04
N LEU A 266 -20.21 -1.32 5.06
CA LEU A 266 -20.82 -2.28 6.00
C LEU A 266 -20.49 -1.97 7.46
N LEU A 267 -19.34 -1.36 7.74
CA LEU A 267 -18.95 -0.89 9.06
C LEU A 267 -19.59 0.46 9.44
N GLY A 268 -20.39 1.08 8.57
CA GLY A 268 -20.90 2.44 8.76
C GLY A 268 -19.85 3.53 8.57
N LEU A 269 -18.68 3.18 8.03
CA LEU A 269 -17.59 4.10 7.75
C LEU A 269 -17.69 4.67 6.32
N PRO A 270 -17.10 5.84 6.03
CA PRO A 270 -17.17 6.48 4.73
C PRO A 270 -16.30 5.78 3.67
N GLY A 271 -16.69 4.56 3.25
CA GLY A 271 -16.06 3.86 2.12
C GLY A 271 -16.36 4.55 0.79
N GLY A 272 -17.53 5.15 0.69
CA GLY A 272 -18.00 5.84 -0.51
C GLY A 272 -18.28 4.90 -1.69
N HIS A 273 -18.26 5.47 -2.89
CA HIS A 273 -18.45 4.78 -4.15
C HIS A 273 -17.12 4.57 -4.89
N VAL A 274 -17.09 3.67 -5.87
CA VAL A 274 -15.96 3.55 -6.80
C VAL A 274 -16.23 4.37 -8.08
N ARG A 275 -15.16 4.76 -8.76
CA ARG A 275 -15.26 5.42 -10.07
C ARG A 275 -15.29 4.40 -11.20
N ARG A 276 -16.02 4.71 -12.28
CA ARG A 276 -15.99 3.89 -13.49
C ARG A 276 -14.54 3.79 -14.02
N PRO A 277 -14.15 2.62 -14.57
CA PRO A 277 -15.00 1.49 -14.99
C PRO A 277 -15.40 0.50 -13.88
N TYR A 278 -14.96 0.73 -12.64
CA TYR A 278 -15.41 -0.10 -11.52
C TYR A 278 -16.91 0.06 -11.28
N GLN A 279 -17.50 -0.99 -10.68
CA GLN A 279 -18.87 -1.02 -10.19
C GLN A 279 -18.83 -1.17 -8.67
N ASP A 280 -19.78 -0.59 -7.96
CA ASP A 280 -19.93 -0.83 -6.52
C ASP A 280 -20.19 -2.33 -6.29
N TYR A 281 -19.71 -2.83 -5.16
CA TYR A 281 -19.83 -4.23 -4.78
C TYR A 281 -21.18 -4.45 -4.09
N ASP A 282 -22.07 -5.21 -4.73
CA ASP A 282 -23.45 -5.39 -4.27
C ASP A 282 -23.95 -6.84 -4.45
N GLY A 283 -25.23 -7.06 -4.19
CA GLY A 283 -25.90 -8.33 -4.40
C GLY A 283 -25.40 -9.48 -3.52
N GLU A 284 -25.34 -10.68 -4.06
CA GLU A 284 -24.90 -11.89 -3.32
C GLU A 284 -23.45 -11.83 -2.89
N PRO A 285 -22.47 -11.27 -3.69
CA PRO A 285 -21.12 -11.08 -3.23
C PRO A 285 -21.01 -10.21 -1.97
N LEU A 286 -21.77 -9.11 -1.89
CA LEU A 286 -21.79 -8.25 -0.69
C LEU A 286 -22.31 -9.01 0.54
N LYS A 287 -23.36 -9.83 0.40
CA LYS A 287 -23.88 -10.65 1.50
C LYS A 287 -22.86 -11.69 1.98
N LYS A 288 -22.07 -12.26 1.06
CA LYS A 288 -20.98 -13.17 1.40
C LYS A 288 -19.90 -12.45 2.23
N LEU A 289 -19.49 -11.26 1.82
CA LEU A 289 -18.55 -10.42 2.55
C LEU A 289 -19.09 -10.11 3.96
N GLU A 290 -20.34 -9.65 4.06
CA GLU A 290 -21.00 -9.33 5.32
C GLU A 290 -21.00 -10.54 6.27
N LYS A 291 -21.32 -11.74 5.74
CA LYS A 291 -21.29 -12.98 6.50
C LYS A 291 -19.88 -13.28 7.03
N VAL A 292 -18.86 -13.17 6.20
CA VAL A 292 -17.46 -13.40 6.63
C VAL A 292 -17.04 -12.39 7.70
N MET A 293 -17.38 -11.11 7.55
CA MET A 293 -17.11 -10.08 8.54
C MET A 293 -17.83 -10.36 9.87
N LYS A 294 -19.07 -10.83 9.81
CA LYS A 294 -19.86 -11.22 11.01
C LYS A 294 -19.28 -12.45 11.69
N ASP A 295 -18.98 -13.50 10.95
CA ASP A 295 -18.43 -14.76 11.48
C ASP A 295 -17.09 -14.54 12.21
N LEU A 296 -16.32 -13.54 11.77
CA LEU A 296 -15.05 -13.12 12.38
C LEU A 296 -15.21 -12.07 13.50
N GLY A 297 -16.42 -11.62 13.80
CA GLY A 297 -16.69 -10.60 14.81
C GLY A 297 -16.25 -9.18 14.41
N VAL A 298 -15.98 -8.96 13.12
CA VAL A 298 -15.45 -7.67 12.61
C VAL A 298 -16.52 -6.58 12.66
N LEU A 299 -17.79 -6.93 12.36
CA LEU A 299 -18.90 -5.98 12.40
C LEU A 299 -19.15 -5.50 13.85
N ASP A 300 -19.09 -6.40 14.81
CA ASP A 300 -19.32 -6.06 16.23
C ASP A 300 -18.16 -5.24 16.81
N LYS A 301 -16.93 -5.51 16.37
CA LYS A 301 -15.73 -4.84 16.89
C LYS A 301 -15.54 -3.44 16.28
N TYR A 302 -15.80 -3.27 15.00
CA TYR A 302 -15.41 -2.10 14.24
C TYR A 302 -16.57 -1.31 13.63
N GLY A 303 -17.80 -1.80 13.69
CA GLY A 303 -19.00 -1.09 13.25
C GLY A 303 -19.29 0.16 14.10
N VAL A 304 -19.85 1.21 13.46
CA VAL A 304 -20.22 2.49 14.07
C VAL A 304 -21.70 2.79 13.85
#